data_36ee51c0e5fa3e32d08fd0ebcc215f32
#
_entry.id   36ee51c0e5fa3e32d08fd0ebcc215f32
#
_cell.length_a   1.000
_cell.length_b   1.000
_cell.length_c   1.000
_cell.angle_alpha   90.00
_cell.angle_beta   90.00
_cell.angle_gamma   90.00
#
_symmetry.space_group_name_H-M   'P 1'
#
loop_
_entity.id
_entity.type
_entity.pdbx_description
1 polymer ?
#
loop_
_entity_poly.entity_id
_entity_poly.type
_entity_poly.pdbx_seq_one_letter_code
_entity_poly.pdbx_strand_id
1 'polypeptide(L)'
;MQTTLKRPEAPVRHRFDVDDYYRMAEVGILSREDRVELIQGAIVDMAPIGSAHAGTTDQLSRLVARAFADGLVHVRVQGPLRLDAHNEPEPDLMLLRPRADGYRTSHPTAADVLLLVEVADSSLAYDRGSKLGLYARCGVPEVWIVDLVGRAVEVCRKPRPQGYGERQRLAEGEVIPTLVPALKIDVAALLEG
;
A
#
# COMPACT_ATOMS: atom_id res chain seq x y z
N MET A 1 -47.80 13.61 4.89
CA MET A 1 -47.28 12.27 4.52
C MET A 1 -45.99 12.07 5.29
N GLN A 2 -46.05 11.33 6.41
CA GLN A 2 -44.82 11.02 7.18
C GLN A 2 -44.14 9.83 6.52
N THR A 3 -42.95 10.07 5.96
CA THR A 3 -42.10 9.00 5.45
C THR A 3 -41.49 8.27 6.65
N THR A 4 -42.04 7.12 6.98
CA THR A 4 -41.51 6.24 8.03
C THR A 4 -40.18 5.69 7.51
N LEU A 5 -39.07 6.22 8.03
CA LEU A 5 -37.74 5.64 7.82
C LEU A 5 -37.75 4.23 8.39
N LYS A 6 -37.70 3.22 7.50
CA LYS A 6 -37.62 1.81 7.88
C LYS A 6 -36.26 1.59 8.55
N ARG A 7 -36.28 1.29 9.85
CA ARG A 7 -35.06 0.99 10.62
C ARG A 7 -34.41 -0.27 10.03
N PRO A 8 -33.12 -0.29 9.75
CA PRO A 8 -32.45 -1.48 9.22
C PRO A 8 -32.63 -2.65 10.21
N GLU A 9 -32.86 -3.87 9.69
CA GLU A 9 -33.12 -5.08 10.48
C GLU A 9 -31.89 -5.55 11.29
N ALA A 10 -30.70 -5.08 10.97
CA ALA A 10 -29.46 -5.37 11.69
C ALA A 10 -28.66 -4.09 11.94
N PRO A 11 -27.84 -4.04 13.00
CA PRO A 11 -26.92 -2.93 13.24
C PRO A 11 -25.93 -2.80 12.06
N VAL A 12 -25.84 -1.60 11.50
CA VAL A 12 -24.85 -1.27 10.47
C VAL A 12 -23.67 -0.62 11.17
N ARG A 13 -22.45 -1.11 10.90
CA ARG A 13 -21.23 -0.46 11.41
C ARG A 13 -21.07 0.91 10.77
N HIS A 14 -20.77 1.91 11.59
CA HIS A 14 -20.37 3.20 11.08
C HIS A 14 -19.05 3.05 10.33
N ARG A 15 -18.92 3.75 9.20
CA ARG A 15 -17.69 3.79 8.42
C ARG A 15 -17.16 5.21 8.48
N PHE A 16 -15.95 5.35 8.99
CA PHE A 16 -15.25 6.62 9.01
C PHE A 16 -14.78 6.97 7.59
N ASP A 17 -14.83 8.25 7.28
CA ASP A 17 -14.15 8.76 6.11
C ASP A 17 -12.77 9.34 6.49
N VAL A 18 -12.03 9.78 5.49
CA VAL A 18 -10.70 10.32 5.69
C VAL A 18 -10.73 11.63 6.49
N ASP A 19 -11.77 12.44 6.34
CA ASP A 19 -11.89 13.70 7.10
C ASP A 19 -12.17 13.39 8.58
N ASP A 20 -12.98 12.38 8.89
CA ASP A 20 -13.15 11.86 10.25
C ASP A 20 -11.83 11.36 10.84
N TYR A 21 -11.06 10.59 10.04
CA TYR A 21 -9.77 10.04 10.45
C TYR A 21 -8.76 11.14 10.83
N TYR A 22 -8.62 12.17 10.00
CA TYR A 22 -7.74 13.31 10.31
C TYR A 22 -8.26 14.14 11.49
N ARG A 23 -9.58 14.30 11.60
CA ARG A 23 -10.16 14.99 12.76
C ARG A 23 -9.90 14.26 14.07
N MET A 24 -9.92 12.90 14.08
CA MET A 24 -9.55 12.13 15.27
C MET A 24 -8.10 12.41 15.69
N ALA A 25 -7.18 12.57 14.75
CA ALA A 25 -5.80 12.96 15.05
C ALA A 25 -5.70 14.40 15.55
N GLU A 26 -6.43 15.34 14.95
CA GLU A 26 -6.44 16.75 15.36
C GLU A 26 -6.95 16.96 16.80
N VAL A 27 -7.97 16.20 17.21
CA VAL A 27 -8.55 16.29 18.57
C VAL A 27 -7.91 15.35 19.58
N GLY A 28 -6.88 14.58 19.18
CA GLY A 28 -6.10 13.72 20.06
C GLY A 28 -6.77 12.38 20.42
N ILE A 29 -7.77 11.92 19.64
CA ILE A 29 -8.31 10.56 19.76
C ILE A 29 -7.28 9.56 19.21
N LEU A 30 -6.63 9.89 18.10
CA LEU A 30 -5.47 9.21 17.57
C LEU A 30 -4.23 10.05 17.85
N SER A 31 -3.20 9.47 18.44
CA SER A 31 -1.92 10.13 18.69
C SER A 31 -1.00 9.95 17.49
N ARG A 32 0.09 10.73 17.44
CA ARG A 32 1.14 10.55 16.42
C ARG A 32 1.93 9.25 16.59
N GLU A 33 1.78 8.61 17.73
CA GLU A 33 2.45 7.35 18.07
C GLU A 33 1.59 6.14 17.67
N ASP A 34 0.28 6.36 17.45
CA ASP A 34 -0.62 5.33 16.99
C ASP A 34 -0.31 5.01 15.52
N ARG A 35 0.18 3.78 15.31
CA ARG A 35 0.42 3.28 13.96
C ARG A 35 -0.85 2.63 13.44
N VAL A 36 -1.66 3.42 12.76
CA VAL A 36 -2.97 3.01 12.25
C VAL A 36 -3.15 3.44 10.80
N GLU A 37 -3.98 2.73 10.08
CA GLU A 37 -4.39 3.06 8.72
C GLU A 37 -5.93 3.01 8.59
N LEU A 38 -6.50 3.76 7.65
CA LEU A 38 -7.94 3.72 7.36
C LEU A 38 -8.22 2.75 6.21
N ILE A 39 -8.90 1.63 6.52
CA ILE A 39 -9.25 0.59 5.53
C ILE A 39 -10.73 0.29 5.59
N GLN A 40 -11.44 0.52 4.48
CA GLN A 40 -12.89 0.32 4.33
C GLN A 40 -13.73 1.05 5.40
N GLY A 41 -13.22 2.20 5.85
CA GLY A 41 -13.84 3.02 6.90
C GLY A 41 -13.63 2.49 8.32
N ALA A 42 -12.69 1.57 8.52
CA ALA A 42 -12.24 1.12 9.83
C ALA A 42 -10.83 1.63 10.11
N ILE A 43 -10.58 2.02 11.35
CA ILE A 43 -9.23 2.28 11.85
C ILE A 43 -8.61 0.93 12.17
N VAL A 44 -7.46 0.62 11.57
CA VAL A 44 -6.77 -0.67 11.69
C VAL A 44 -5.39 -0.46 12.24
N ASP A 45 -5.06 -1.14 13.33
CA ASP A 45 -3.72 -1.11 13.91
C ASP A 45 -2.72 -1.80 12.99
N MET A 46 -1.58 -1.16 12.79
CA MET A 46 -0.45 -1.75 12.07
C MET A 46 0.42 -2.55 13.02
N ALA A 47 0.88 -3.71 12.60
CA ALA A 47 1.81 -4.52 13.37
C ALA A 47 3.14 -3.78 13.62
N PRO A 48 3.82 -4.02 14.73
CA PRO A 48 5.18 -3.54 14.94
C PRO A 48 6.12 -4.04 13.85
N ILE A 49 7.00 -3.16 13.37
CA ILE A 49 7.98 -3.49 12.33
C ILE A 49 9.09 -4.37 12.92
N GLY A 50 9.22 -5.59 12.41
CA GLY A 50 10.33 -6.47 12.71
C GLY A 50 11.63 -6.09 11.98
N SER A 51 12.78 -6.58 12.44
CA SER A 51 14.09 -6.27 11.85
C SER A 51 14.21 -6.75 10.39
N ALA A 52 13.67 -7.92 10.05
CA ALA A 52 13.69 -8.45 8.70
C ALA A 52 12.87 -7.56 7.75
N HIS A 53 11.67 -7.15 8.17
CA HIS A 53 10.82 -6.22 7.42
C HIS A 53 11.54 -4.88 7.19
N ALA A 54 12.07 -4.27 8.25
CA ALA A 54 12.80 -3.00 8.14
C ALA A 54 14.01 -3.11 7.20
N GLY A 55 14.84 -4.14 7.37
CA GLY A 55 16.01 -4.38 6.54
C GLY A 55 15.68 -4.55 5.06
N THR A 56 14.61 -5.29 4.74
CA THR A 56 14.15 -5.48 3.36
C THR A 56 13.61 -4.18 2.77
N THR A 57 12.83 -3.40 3.53
CA THR A 57 12.34 -2.08 3.10
C THR A 57 13.50 -1.12 2.83
N ASP A 58 14.51 -1.09 3.69
CA ASP A 58 15.73 -0.30 3.49
C ASP A 58 16.53 -0.75 2.25
N GLN A 59 16.63 -2.05 2.01
CA GLN A 59 17.29 -2.59 0.82
C GLN A 59 16.57 -2.20 -0.45
N LEU A 60 15.24 -2.35 -0.51
CA LEU A 60 14.41 -1.88 -1.62
C LEU A 60 14.60 -0.39 -1.87
N SER A 61 14.55 0.43 -0.82
CA SER A 61 14.74 1.89 -0.91
C SER A 61 16.11 2.25 -1.52
N ARG A 62 17.18 1.56 -1.11
CA ARG A 62 18.53 1.76 -1.67
C ARG A 62 18.62 1.35 -3.14
N LEU A 63 18.00 0.22 -3.52
CA LEU A 63 18.00 -0.25 -4.92
C LEU A 63 17.27 0.76 -5.82
N VAL A 64 16.10 1.24 -5.38
CA VAL A 64 15.33 2.26 -6.11
C VAL A 64 16.09 3.58 -6.20
N ALA A 65 16.67 4.07 -5.11
CA ALA A 65 17.42 5.32 -5.10
C ALA A 65 18.62 5.29 -6.06
N ARG A 66 19.26 4.14 -6.21
CA ARG A 66 20.36 3.94 -7.18
C ARG A 66 19.87 3.94 -8.63
N ALA A 67 18.71 3.33 -8.88
CA ALA A 67 18.14 3.23 -10.22
C ALA A 67 17.59 4.57 -10.74
N PHE A 68 17.16 5.47 -9.85
CA PHE A 68 16.46 6.73 -10.19
C PHE A 68 17.07 7.96 -9.51
N ALA A 69 18.40 8.04 -9.51
CA ALA A 69 19.11 9.23 -9.00
C ALA A 69 18.79 10.51 -9.82
N ASP A 70 18.24 10.36 -11.01
CA ASP A 70 17.83 11.44 -11.93
C ASP A 70 16.46 12.05 -11.65
N GLY A 71 15.71 11.51 -10.66
CA GLY A 71 14.40 12.02 -10.27
C GLY A 71 13.24 11.63 -11.19
N LEU A 72 13.42 10.64 -12.07
CA LEU A 72 12.35 10.13 -12.96
C LEU A 72 11.20 9.46 -12.21
N VAL A 73 11.38 9.11 -10.95
CA VAL A 73 10.33 8.64 -10.04
C VAL A 73 10.43 9.35 -8.70
N HIS A 74 9.29 9.50 -8.02
CA HIS A 74 9.26 9.91 -6.63
C HIS A 74 9.10 8.66 -5.75
N VAL A 75 10.01 8.46 -4.81
CA VAL A 75 9.99 7.31 -3.90
C VAL A 75 9.33 7.73 -2.59
N ARG A 76 8.36 6.97 -2.13
CA ARG A 76 7.75 7.13 -0.81
C ARG A 76 7.88 5.83 -0.03
N VAL A 77 8.38 5.92 1.18
CA VAL A 77 8.51 4.82 2.13
C VAL A 77 7.56 5.07 3.28
N GLN A 78 6.72 4.10 3.61
CA GLN A 78 5.80 4.12 4.74
C GLN A 78 5.06 5.44 4.88
N GLY A 79 4.18 5.71 3.95
CA GLY A 79 3.39 6.93 3.98
C GLY A 79 2.05 6.79 3.27
N PRO A 80 1.08 7.67 3.59
CA PRO A 80 -0.30 7.52 3.17
C PRO A 80 -0.49 7.52 1.66
N LEU A 81 -1.40 6.64 1.19
CA LEU A 81 -1.93 6.57 -0.16
C LEU A 81 -3.44 6.80 -0.13
N ARG A 82 -3.91 7.95 -0.60
CA ARG A 82 -5.33 8.27 -0.66
C ARG A 82 -6.00 7.52 -1.81
N LEU A 83 -6.71 6.43 -1.51
CA LEU A 83 -7.38 5.62 -2.53
C LEU A 83 -8.80 6.13 -2.81
N ASP A 84 -9.58 6.40 -1.77
CA ASP A 84 -10.92 6.97 -1.84
C ASP A 84 -11.32 7.62 -0.50
N ALA A 85 -12.60 7.98 -0.33
CA ALA A 85 -13.08 8.64 0.89
C ALA A 85 -12.95 7.79 2.17
N HIS A 86 -12.85 6.46 2.05
CA HIS A 86 -12.85 5.54 3.19
C HIS A 86 -11.59 4.68 3.27
N ASN A 87 -10.58 5.00 2.45
CA ASN A 87 -9.38 4.19 2.34
C ASN A 87 -8.12 5.04 2.18
N GLU A 88 -7.26 4.97 3.17
CA GLU A 88 -5.94 5.58 3.18
C GLU A 88 -4.93 4.64 3.85
N PRO A 89 -4.50 3.56 3.15
CA PRO A 89 -3.42 2.68 3.61
C PRO A 89 -2.05 3.36 3.63
N GLU A 90 -1.11 2.77 4.37
CA GLU A 90 0.30 3.14 4.38
C GLU A 90 1.17 1.99 3.83
N PRO A 91 1.36 1.90 2.50
CA PRO A 91 2.24 0.89 1.91
C PRO A 91 3.70 1.06 2.33
N ASP A 92 4.46 -0.05 2.40
CA ASP A 92 5.86 0.00 2.80
C ASP A 92 6.74 0.77 1.83
N LEU A 93 6.49 0.65 0.50
CA LEU A 93 7.19 1.44 -0.49
C LEU A 93 6.31 1.70 -1.71
N MET A 94 6.37 2.91 -2.24
CA MET A 94 5.73 3.29 -3.49
C MET A 94 6.70 4.00 -4.42
N LEU A 95 6.64 3.64 -5.70
CA LEU A 95 7.19 4.42 -6.80
C LEU A 95 6.05 5.22 -7.40
N LEU A 96 6.18 6.53 -7.37
CA LEU A 96 5.15 7.46 -7.79
C LEU A 96 5.60 8.27 -9.01
N ARG A 97 4.66 8.76 -9.78
CA ARG A 97 4.91 9.75 -10.83
C ARG A 97 5.56 11.00 -10.22
N PRO A 98 6.56 11.61 -10.87
CA PRO A 98 7.11 12.87 -10.41
C PRO A 98 6.01 13.95 -10.36
N ARG A 99 6.01 14.72 -9.27
CA ARG A 99 5.13 15.86 -9.08
C ARG A 99 5.93 17.04 -8.55
N ALA A 100 5.73 18.24 -9.12
CA ALA A 100 6.56 19.42 -8.85
C ALA A 100 6.59 19.82 -7.36
N ASP A 101 5.47 19.63 -6.65
CA ASP A 101 5.37 19.92 -5.20
C ASP A 101 5.89 18.78 -4.31
N GLY A 102 6.32 17.64 -4.90
CA GLY A 102 6.77 16.47 -4.14
C GLY A 102 5.70 15.88 -3.22
N TYR A 103 4.44 16.03 -3.59
CA TYR A 103 3.28 15.59 -2.79
C TYR A 103 3.17 16.28 -1.41
N ARG A 104 3.61 17.55 -1.30
CA ARG A 104 3.54 18.32 -0.05
C ARG A 104 2.15 18.88 0.22
N THR A 105 1.33 19.09 -0.81
CA THR A 105 0.00 19.69 -0.71
C THR A 105 -1.12 18.70 -0.59
N SER A 106 -0.91 17.45 -1.05
CA SER A 106 -1.85 16.34 -0.90
C SER A 106 -1.14 15.00 -1.01
N HIS A 107 -1.68 13.97 -0.39
CA HIS A 107 -1.18 12.61 -0.57
C HIS A 107 -1.36 12.11 -2.00
N PRO A 108 -0.51 11.14 -2.47
CA PRO A 108 -0.72 10.50 -3.75
C PRO A 108 -2.03 9.71 -3.77
N THR A 109 -2.54 9.52 -4.96
CA THR A 109 -3.70 8.68 -5.27
C THR A 109 -3.28 7.46 -6.08
N ALA A 110 -4.19 6.51 -6.33
CA ALA A 110 -3.90 5.34 -7.15
C ALA A 110 -3.37 5.70 -8.56
N ALA A 111 -3.81 6.84 -9.13
CA ALA A 111 -3.35 7.31 -10.44
C ALA A 111 -1.88 7.76 -10.46
N ASP A 112 -1.34 8.12 -9.30
CA ASP A 112 0.05 8.54 -9.16
C ASP A 112 1.01 7.34 -9.02
N VAL A 113 0.50 6.15 -8.69
CA VAL A 113 1.31 4.96 -8.41
C VAL A 113 1.82 4.33 -9.69
N LEU A 114 3.13 4.07 -9.74
CA LEU A 114 3.80 3.28 -10.78
C LEU A 114 4.03 1.84 -10.31
N LEU A 115 4.39 1.67 -9.05
CA LEU A 115 4.56 0.40 -8.34
C LEU A 115 4.25 0.62 -6.86
N LEU A 116 3.57 -0.33 -6.25
CA LEU A 116 3.36 -0.42 -4.81
C LEU A 116 3.98 -1.72 -4.30
N VAL A 117 4.69 -1.66 -3.18
CA VAL A 117 5.32 -2.82 -2.54
C VAL A 117 4.87 -2.90 -1.09
N GLU A 118 4.39 -4.07 -0.71
CA GLU A 118 4.18 -4.49 0.68
C GLU A 118 5.24 -5.52 1.05
N VAL A 119 5.86 -5.36 2.21
CA VAL A 119 6.82 -6.32 2.78
C VAL A 119 6.11 -7.09 3.88
N ALA A 120 5.80 -8.34 3.61
CA ALA A 120 4.97 -9.17 4.49
C ALA A 120 5.82 -10.13 5.33
N ASP A 121 5.78 -9.97 6.64
CA ASP A 121 6.28 -10.92 7.63
C ASP A 121 5.07 -11.61 8.29
N SER A 122 4.45 -10.97 9.28
CA SER A 122 3.24 -11.47 9.96
C SER A 122 1.93 -11.03 9.29
N SER A 123 1.96 -10.02 8.44
CA SER A 123 0.80 -9.38 7.78
C SER A 123 0.31 -10.08 6.50
N LEU A 124 1.01 -11.12 6.01
CA LEU A 124 0.82 -11.70 4.68
C LEU A 124 -0.63 -12.03 4.32
N ALA A 125 -1.40 -12.59 5.26
CA ALA A 125 -2.81 -12.92 5.00
C ALA A 125 -3.68 -11.67 4.79
N TYR A 126 -3.38 -10.59 5.51
CA TYR A 126 -4.07 -9.31 5.40
C TYR A 126 -3.70 -8.60 4.10
N ASP A 127 -2.41 -8.58 3.74
CA ASP A 127 -1.91 -7.96 2.52
C ASP A 127 -2.45 -8.66 1.28
N ARG A 128 -2.42 -10.01 1.24
CA ARG A 128 -3.00 -10.83 0.14
C ARG A 128 -4.52 -10.74 0.03
N GLY A 129 -5.20 -10.47 1.12
CA GLY A 129 -6.66 -10.42 1.20
C GLY A 129 -7.19 -9.00 1.06
N SER A 130 -7.29 -8.30 2.18
CA SER A 130 -7.97 -7.01 2.28
C SER A 130 -7.29 -5.91 1.48
N LYS A 131 -5.95 -5.74 1.63
CA LYS A 131 -5.20 -4.67 0.97
C LYS A 131 -5.09 -4.89 -0.54
N LEU A 132 -4.69 -6.10 -0.97
CA LEU A 132 -4.53 -6.39 -2.41
C LEU A 132 -5.83 -6.24 -3.19
N GLY A 133 -6.95 -6.69 -2.61
CA GLY A 133 -8.28 -6.50 -3.20
C GLY A 133 -8.68 -5.03 -3.29
N LEU A 134 -8.33 -4.23 -2.28
CA LEU A 134 -8.56 -2.79 -2.26
C LEU A 134 -7.73 -2.09 -3.35
N TYR A 135 -6.43 -2.37 -3.44
CA TYR A 135 -5.55 -1.81 -4.46
C TYR A 135 -6.05 -2.09 -5.88
N ALA A 136 -6.49 -3.32 -6.13
CA ALA A 136 -7.04 -3.70 -7.44
C ALA A 136 -8.31 -2.91 -7.79
N ARG A 137 -9.27 -2.78 -6.84
CA ARG A 137 -10.50 -2.02 -7.05
C ARG A 137 -10.25 -0.54 -7.32
N CYS A 138 -9.23 0.02 -6.68
CA CYS A 138 -8.84 1.42 -6.85
C CYS A 138 -7.93 1.66 -8.06
N GLY A 139 -7.55 0.59 -8.80
CA GLY A 139 -6.80 0.71 -10.05
C GLY A 139 -5.29 0.90 -9.88
N VAL A 140 -4.70 0.52 -8.74
CA VAL A 140 -3.24 0.50 -8.58
C VAL A 140 -2.65 -0.45 -9.62
N PRO A 141 -1.77 0.01 -10.53
CA PRO A 141 -1.41 -0.74 -11.74
C PRO A 141 -0.63 -2.02 -11.47
N GLU A 142 0.27 -2.01 -10.51
CA GLU A 142 1.11 -3.14 -10.12
C GLU A 142 1.40 -3.12 -8.62
N VAL A 143 1.24 -4.27 -7.98
CA VAL A 143 1.55 -4.49 -6.56
C VAL A 143 2.50 -5.67 -6.44
N TRP A 144 3.55 -5.50 -5.66
CA TRP A 144 4.42 -6.60 -5.23
C TRP A 144 4.18 -6.87 -3.74
N ILE A 145 4.09 -8.15 -3.38
CA ILE A 145 4.12 -8.60 -1.98
C ILE A 145 5.41 -9.38 -1.80
N VAL A 146 6.32 -8.83 -0.99
CA VAL A 146 7.56 -9.49 -0.60
C VAL A 146 7.27 -10.38 0.60
N ASP A 147 7.02 -11.64 0.36
CA ASP A 147 6.72 -12.67 1.37
C ASP A 147 8.02 -13.15 2.02
N LEU A 148 8.38 -12.58 3.17
CA LEU A 148 9.62 -12.90 3.87
C LEU A 148 9.64 -14.34 4.40
N VAL A 149 8.51 -14.81 4.92
CA VAL A 149 8.38 -16.17 5.47
C VAL A 149 8.41 -17.21 4.35
N GLY A 150 7.64 -16.96 3.30
CA GLY A 150 7.58 -17.87 2.13
C GLY A 150 8.74 -17.68 1.14
N ARG A 151 9.67 -16.73 1.41
CA ARG A 151 10.86 -16.43 0.59
C ARG A 151 10.51 -16.27 -0.89
N ALA A 152 9.62 -15.34 -1.21
CA ALA A 152 9.19 -15.09 -2.58
C ALA A 152 8.64 -13.67 -2.76
N VAL A 153 8.64 -13.19 -4.00
CA VAL A 153 7.94 -11.98 -4.40
C VAL A 153 6.71 -12.37 -5.22
N GLU A 154 5.55 -11.89 -4.80
CA GLU A 154 4.32 -12.00 -5.58
C GLU A 154 4.10 -10.73 -6.39
N VAL A 155 4.06 -10.87 -7.69
CA VAL A 155 3.82 -9.78 -8.64
C VAL A 155 2.37 -9.85 -9.08
N CYS A 156 1.61 -8.77 -8.84
CA CYS A 156 0.19 -8.66 -9.14
C CYS A 156 -0.03 -7.52 -10.14
N ARG A 157 -0.62 -7.82 -11.29
CA ARG A 157 -0.83 -6.89 -12.42
C ARG A 157 -2.23 -6.98 -12.98
N LYS A 158 -2.60 -6.00 -13.81
CA LYS A 158 -3.91 -5.91 -14.46
C LYS A 158 -5.05 -5.84 -13.45
N PRO A 159 -5.15 -4.71 -12.72
CA PRO A 159 -6.19 -4.51 -11.71
C PRO A 159 -7.60 -4.64 -12.32
N ARG A 160 -8.50 -5.30 -11.59
CA ARG A 160 -9.91 -5.51 -11.93
C ARG A 160 -10.75 -5.36 -10.66
N PRO A 161 -12.07 -5.14 -10.75
CA PRO A 161 -12.93 -5.04 -9.56
C PRO A 161 -12.85 -6.23 -8.60
N GLN A 162 -12.54 -7.44 -9.10
CA GLN A 162 -12.47 -8.68 -8.32
C GLN A 162 -11.03 -9.04 -7.87
N GLY A 163 -10.02 -8.22 -8.19
CA GLY A 163 -8.62 -8.47 -7.88
C GLY A 163 -7.70 -8.28 -9.09
N TYR A 164 -6.46 -8.75 -9.00
CA TYR A 164 -5.52 -8.66 -10.11
C TYR A 164 -5.70 -9.82 -11.09
N GLY A 165 -5.74 -9.49 -12.39
CA GLY A 165 -5.91 -10.45 -13.48
C GLY A 165 -4.67 -11.30 -13.78
N GLU A 166 -3.50 -10.84 -13.34
CA GLU A 166 -2.23 -11.56 -13.43
C GLU A 166 -1.58 -11.61 -12.06
N ARG A 167 -1.15 -12.79 -11.67
CA ARG A 167 -0.41 -13.04 -10.44
C ARG A 167 0.71 -14.03 -10.73
N GLN A 168 1.93 -13.68 -10.35
CA GLN A 168 3.11 -14.51 -10.48
C GLN A 168 3.84 -14.54 -9.15
N ARG A 169 4.33 -15.71 -8.74
CA ARG A 169 5.16 -15.88 -7.54
C ARG A 169 6.55 -16.34 -7.96
N LEU A 170 7.56 -15.60 -7.54
CA LEU A 170 8.96 -15.87 -7.86
C LEU A 170 9.76 -16.02 -6.55
N ALA A 171 10.53 -17.12 -6.45
CA ALA A 171 11.49 -17.33 -5.38
C ALA A 171 12.92 -17.00 -5.80
N GLU A 172 13.17 -16.85 -7.11
CA GLU A 172 14.45 -16.53 -7.73
C GLU A 172 14.24 -15.79 -9.06
N GLY A 173 15.33 -15.28 -9.65
CA GLY A 173 15.31 -14.53 -10.90
C GLY A 173 15.04 -13.04 -10.67
N GLU A 174 14.82 -12.30 -11.76
CA GLU A 174 14.58 -10.86 -11.73
C GLU A 174 13.10 -10.53 -11.77
N VAL A 175 12.69 -9.56 -10.96
CA VAL A 175 11.39 -8.87 -11.07
C VAL A 175 11.60 -7.48 -11.62
N ILE A 176 10.76 -7.10 -12.59
CA ILE A 176 10.84 -5.82 -13.32
C ILE A 176 9.44 -5.20 -13.33
N PRO A 177 9.25 -3.98 -12.77
CA PRO A 177 7.96 -3.31 -12.81
C PRO A 177 7.60 -2.89 -14.23
N THR A 178 6.35 -3.06 -14.62
CA THR A 178 5.87 -2.77 -15.96
C THR A 178 6.05 -1.30 -16.37
N LEU A 179 5.76 -0.38 -15.44
CA LEU A 179 5.81 1.07 -15.71
C LEU A 179 7.19 1.69 -15.40
N VAL A 180 8.11 0.92 -14.84
CA VAL A 180 9.44 1.40 -14.42
C VAL A 180 10.50 0.36 -14.79
N PRO A 181 10.67 0.02 -16.09
CA PRO A 181 11.49 -1.11 -16.53
C PRO A 181 13.00 -0.93 -16.30
N ALA A 182 13.44 0.25 -15.94
CA ALA A 182 14.82 0.50 -15.52
C ALA A 182 15.15 -0.11 -14.17
N LEU A 183 14.14 -0.35 -13.31
CA LEU A 183 14.31 -1.04 -12.05
C LEU A 183 14.32 -2.55 -12.30
N LYS A 184 15.41 -3.20 -11.90
CA LYS A 184 15.56 -4.65 -11.91
C LYS A 184 15.97 -5.10 -10.52
N ILE A 185 15.23 -6.01 -9.95
CA ILE A 185 15.51 -6.53 -8.61
C ILE A 185 15.67 -8.04 -8.68
N ASP A 186 16.85 -8.52 -8.27
CA ASP A 186 17.09 -9.93 -8.06
C ASP A 186 16.35 -10.40 -6.80
N VAL A 187 15.47 -11.37 -6.97
CA VAL A 187 14.58 -11.86 -5.91
C VAL A 187 15.37 -12.60 -4.83
N ALA A 188 16.33 -13.44 -5.22
CA ALA A 188 17.14 -14.19 -4.26
C ALA A 188 17.97 -13.23 -3.41
N ALA A 189 18.67 -12.27 -4.04
CA ALA A 189 19.46 -11.27 -3.33
C ALA A 189 18.60 -10.37 -2.41
N LEU A 190 17.36 -10.07 -2.77
CA LEU A 190 16.43 -9.30 -1.93
C LEU A 190 16.04 -10.09 -0.67
N LEU A 191 15.90 -11.41 -0.77
CA LEU A 191 15.41 -12.30 0.30
C LEU A 191 16.52 -12.96 1.12
N GLU A 192 17.79 -12.77 0.76
CA GLU A 192 18.98 -13.31 1.47
C GLU A 192 19.47 -12.42 2.61
N GLY A 193 18.87 -11.26 2.84
CA GLY A 193 19.27 -10.25 3.83
C GLY A 193 19.12 -10.68 5.29
#